data_68c95035218cb1be12a135a7ac95d8fa
#
_entry.id   68c95035218cb1be12a135a7ac95d8fa
#
_cell.length_a   1.000
_cell.length_b   1.000
_cell.length_c   1.000
_cell.angle_alpha   90.00
_cell.angle_beta   90.00
_cell.angle_gamma   90.00
#
_symmetry.space_group_name_H-M   'P 1'
#
loop_
_entity.id
_entity.type
_entity.pdbx_description
1 polymer ?
#
loop_
_entity_poly.entity_id
_entity_poly.type
_entity_poly.pdbx_seq_one_letter_code
_entity_poly.pdbx_strand_id
1 'polypeptide(L)'
;MATSANEMKRNDAREPGHAPPPSPGVLPALDTDVLSNDAFAFWKLPEKWREALGSAIVRSRKEAEWYLFESYRPSSSGRQPRKIRAYYAIKPFIPTALRQRMRSLAVRACSVPSFPAWPCESALLELWSEWLEGALATLGQSDLWHIGFWPDGRNCCLVLTHDVEGPLGLERMEAMADVEEKFGFRSVWNIPLDQYPVDWHMVERVRARGFEFGAHGLRHDGCLFRSLKDFTELAPRLESLAREHQMRGFRSPSTLRNIDWLCTLNFDFDSTMADSDPFEPQPGGSCSIFPFFLNQRMVELPYTLPQDHTLTNLLRRDPLPVWMAKVEWIAKRGGMILTLTHPDYTGDAANLHKYAELLKRLNDLEFAWRALPSEVAAWWHKRAALQLVEGRDGPSVSGGDADRVVVKRVSAEPMMRGKFSCSES
;
A
#
# COMPACT_ATOMS: atom_id res chain seq x y z
N MET A 1 12.72 -49.59 63.58
CA MET A 1 13.59 -48.41 63.58
C MET A 1 13.31 -47.68 62.27
N ALA A 2 12.95 -46.44 62.34
CA ALA A 2 12.28 -45.64 61.34
C ALA A 2 13.14 -45.28 60.11
N THR A 3 12.56 -45.39 58.93
CA THR A 3 13.06 -44.73 57.72
C THR A 3 12.03 -43.77 57.19
N SER A 4 12.43 -42.52 57.21
CA SER A 4 11.69 -41.37 56.70
C SER A 4 11.66 -41.32 55.19
N ALA A 5 10.50 -41.24 54.57
CA ALA A 5 10.32 -40.98 53.15
C ALA A 5 10.14 -39.47 52.95
N ASN A 6 10.95 -38.90 52.09
CA ASN A 6 10.93 -37.48 51.71
C ASN A 6 10.13 -37.34 50.40
N GLU A 7 8.92 -36.79 50.46
CA GLU A 7 8.12 -36.47 49.29
C GLU A 7 8.60 -35.19 48.64
N MET A 8 9.03 -35.31 47.40
CA MET A 8 9.46 -34.21 46.53
C MET A 8 8.23 -33.74 45.75
N LYS A 9 7.65 -32.58 46.13
CA LYS A 9 6.56 -31.92 45.42
C LYS A 9 7.08 -31.40 44.05
N ARG A 10 6.52 -31.96 42.99
CA ARG A 10 6.66 -31.39 41.64
C ARG A 10 5.75 -30.15 41.54
N ASN A 11 6.35 -29.00 41.28
CA ASN A 11 5.66 -27.77 40.86
C ASN A 11 5.29 -27.88 39.38
N ASP A 12 4.05 -28.08 39.06
CA ASP A 12 3.48 -27.90 37.73
C ASP A 12 3.34 -26.38 37.43
N ALA A 13 4.33 -25.80 36.77
CA ALA A 13 4.20 -24.49 36.15
C ALA A 13 3.40 -24.68 34.84
N ARG A 14 2.12 -24.36 34.84
CA ARG A 14 1.31 -24.26 33.63
C ARG A 14 1.79 -23.03 32.84
N GLU A 15 2.28 -23.26 31.63
CA GLU A 15 2.51 -22.20 30.65
C GLU A 15 1.17 -21.50 30.30
N PRO A 16 1.17 -20.18 30.07
CA PRO A 16 -0.04 -19.48 29.66
C PRO A 16 -0.45 -19.95 28.26
N GLY A 17 -1.64 -20.57 28.18
CA GLY A 17 -2.20 -21.07 26.94
C GLY A 17 -2.37 -19.95 25.91
N HIS A 18 -1.81 -20.16 24.73
CA HIS A 18 -2.08 -19.38 23.54
C HIS A 18 -3.59 -19.52 23.20
N ALA A 19 -4.29 -18.41 23.15
CA ALA A 19 -5.64 -18.38 22.60
C ALA A 19 -5.61 -18.83 21.14
N PRO A 20 -6.54 -19.69 20.68
CA PRO A 20 -6.61 -20.08 19.29
C PRO A 20 -6.89 -18.84 18.40
N PRO A 21 -6.35 -18.80 17.16
CA PRO A 21 -6.63 -17.71 16.23
C PRO A 21 -8.15 -17.67 15.92
N PRO A 22 -8.72 -16.47 15.69
CA PRO A 22 -10.13 -16.32 15.40
C PRO A 22 -10.53 -17.12 14.15
N SER A 23 -11.71 -17.71 14.20
CA SER A 23 -12.28 -18.51 13.11
C SER A 23 -12.39 -17.68 11.83
N PRO A 24 -12.01 -18.24 10.65
CA PRO A 24 -12.10 -17.50 9.38
C PRO A 24 -13.58 -17.30 9.01
N GLY A 25 -13.99 -16.06 8.85
CA GLY A 25 -15.31 -15.73 8.30
C GLY A 25 -16.06 -14.58 8.96
N VAL A 26 -15.57 -14.06 10.09
CA VAL A 26 -16.16 -12.88 10.73
C VAL A 26 -15.04 -11.86 10.88
N LEU A 27 -15.04 -10.81 10.04
CA LEU A 27 -14.29 -9.61 10.36
C LEU A 27 -14.70 -9.18 11.77
N PRO A 28 -13.76 -8.97 12.71
CA PRO A 28 -14.13 -8.41 14.01
C PRO A 28 -14.93 -7.14 13.74
N ALA A 29 -16.04 -6.97 14.44
CA ALA A 29 -16.83 -5.75 14.36
C ALA A 29 -15.88 -4.59 14.65
N LEU A 30 -15.54 -3.85 13.59
CA LEU A 30 -14.67 -2.69 13.65
C LEU A 30 -15.33 -1.73 14.63
N ASP A 31 -14.63 -1.38 15.68
CA ASP A 31 -15.02 -0.29 16.57
C ASP A 31 -15.12 0.96 15.70
N THR A 32 -16.34 1.44 15.48
CA THR A 32 -16.76 2.15 14.26
C THR A 32 -16.30 3.60 14.20
N ASP A 33 -15.60 4.13 15.22
CA ASP A 33 -15.61 5.57 15.42
C ASP A 33 -14.30 6.31 15.12
N VAL A 34 -13.15 5.66 14.94
CA VAL A 34 -11.88 6.38 14.76
C VAL A 34 -11.20 6.11 13.43
N LEU A 35 -11.10 4.86 13.00
CA LEU A 35 -10.39 4.48 11.78
C LEU A 35 -11.38 3.93 10.75
N SER A 36 -11.95 4.80 9.95
CA SER A 36 -12.94 4.47 8.92
C SER A 36 -12.46 4.89 7.53
N ASN A 37 -12.85 4.11 6.52
CA ASN A 37 -12.65 4.42 5.11
C ASN A 37 -13.88 5.07 4.47
N ASP A 38 -14.78 5.67 5.25
CA ASP A 38 -15.92 6.41 4.72
C ASP A 38 -15.53 7.82 4.22
N ALA A 39 -16.44 8.45 3.46
CA ALA A 39 -16.20 9.75 2.87
C ALA A 39 -16.04 10.87 3.92
N PHE A 40 -16.73 10.80 5.04
CA PHE A 40 -16.61 11.78 6.11
C PHE A 40 -15.21 11.75 6.75
N ALA A 41 -14.67 10.54 7.00
CA ALA A 41 -13.32 10.33 7.49
C ALA A 41 -12.28 10.70 6.44
N PHE A 42 -12.51 10.41 5.16
CA PHE A 42 -11.63 10.77 4.07
C PHE A 42 -11.46 12.31 3.97
N TRP A 43 -12.56 13.05 3.91
CA TRP A 43 -12.52 14.52 3.88
C TRP A 43 -12.15 15.13 5.22
N LYS A 44 -12.34 14.41 6.32
CA LYS A 44 -12.14 14.92 7.69
C LYS A 44 -12.89 16.20 7.94
N LEU A 45 -14.21 16.11 7.80
CA LEU A 45 -15.14 17.22 7.98
C LEU A 45 -15.37 17.57 9.46
N PRO A 46 -15.88 18.78 9.77
CA PRO A 46 -16.26 19.16 11.14
C PRO A 46 -17.28 18.20 11.75
N GLU A 47 -17.03 17.76 12.97
CA GLU A 47 -17.84 16.74 13.66
C GLU A 47 -19.31 17.14 13.82
N LYS A 48 -19.62 18.44 13.89
CA LYS A 48 -21.00 18.96 13.95
C LYS A 48 -21.92 18.48 12.80
N TRP A 49 -21.34 18.04 11.66
CA TRP A 49 -22.10 17.59 10.49
C TRP A 49 -22.35 16.08 10.49
N ARG A 50 -21.74 15.31 11.41
CA ARG A 50 -21.81 13.85 11.43
C ARG A 50 -23.23 13.33 11.57
N GLU A 51 -24.03 13.90 12.46
CA GLU A 51 -25.42 13.48 12.69
C GLU A 51 -26.28 13.71 11.44
N ALA A 52 -26.21 14.90 10.84
CA ALA A 52 -26.96 15.25 9.64
C ALA A 52 -26.61 14.38 8.41
N LEU A 53 -25.38 13.86 8.35
CA LEU A 53 -24.89 13.06 7.23
C LEU A 53 -24.87 11.55 7.55
N GLY A 54 -25.36 11.09 8.71
CA GLY A 54 -25.17 9.75 9.23
C GLY A 54 -25.50 8.62 8.25
N SER A 55 -26.65 8.65 7.56
CA SER A 55 -27.01 7.62 6.58
C SER A 55 -26.11 7.65 5.33
N ALA A 56 -25.70 8.85 4.89
CA ALA A 56 -24.80 9.01 3.76
C ALA A 56 -23.39 8.51 4.09
N ILE A 57 -22.92 8.69 5.35
CA ILE A 57 -21.63 8.17 5.82
C ILE A 57 -21.62 6.65 5.76
N VAL A 58 -22.63 5.98 6.32
CA VAL A 58 -22.73 4.50 6.34
C VAL A 58 -22.77 3.95 4.91
N ARG A 59 -23.47 4.60 3.99
CA ARG A 59 -23.52 4.19 2.59
C ARG A 59 -22.18 4.36 1.92
N SER A 60 -21.52 5.52 2.08
CA SER A 60 -20.23 5.80 1.47
C SER A 60 -19.14 4.81 1.93
N ARG A 61 -19.19 4.35 3.18
CA ARG A 61 -18.27 3.32 3.67
C ARG A 61 -18.41 2.03 2.88
N LYS A 62 -19.63 1.50 2.71
CA LYS A 62 -19.86 0.25 1.97
C LYS A 62 -19.43 0.36 0.52
N GLU A 63 -19.73 1.50 -0.11
CA GLU A 63 -19.36 1.78 -1.49
C GLU A 63 -17.83 1.89 -1.66
N ALA A 64 -17.15 2.60 -0.75
CA ALA A 64 -15.69 2.70 -0.76
C ALA A 64 -15.01 1.35 -0.52
N GLU A 65 -15.45 0.59 0.48
CA GLU A 65 -14.91 -0.73 0.80
C GLU A 65 -15.07 -1.72 -0.37
N TRP A 66 -16.10 -1.55 -1.21
CA TRP A 66 -16.27 -2.36 -2.42
C TRP A 66 -15.12 -2.15 -3.42
N TYR A 67 -14.58 -0.93 -3.56
CA TYR A 67 -13.39 -0.62 -4.33
C TYR A 67 -12.11 -1.01 -3.60
N LEU A 68 -11.93 -0.48 -2.39
CA LEU A 68 -10.70 -0.61 -1.59
C LEU A 68 -10.31 -2.06 -1.33
N PHE A 69 -11.29 -2.93 -1.06
CA PHE A 69 -11.08 -4.35 -0.79
C PHE A 69 -11.35 -5.25 -2.01
N GLU A 70 -11.36 -4.66 -3.21
CA GLU A 70 -11.54 -5.37 -4.49
C GLU A 70 -12.77 -6.31 -4.51
N SER A 71 -13.86 -5.93 -3.82
CA SER A 71 -15.09 -6.74 -3.76
C SER A 71 -15.78 -6.90 -5.11
N TYR A 72 -15.41 -6.09 -6.12
CA TYR A 72 -15.82 -6.24 -7.52
C TYR A 72 -15.22 -7.47 -8.21
N ARG A 73 -14.18 -8.09 -7.61
CA ARG A 73 -13.57 -9.30 -8.16
C ARG A 73 -14.36 -10.54 -7.74
N PRO A 74 -14.40 -11.59 -8.59
CA PRO A 74 -14.99 -12.84 -8.18
C PRO A 74 -14.34 -13.37 -6.90
N SER A 75 -15.14 -13.70 -5.89
CA SER A 75 -14.67 -14.26 -4.63
C SER A 75 -13.79 -15.48 -4.87
N SER A 76 -12.54 -15.42 -4.49
CA SER A 76 -11.67 -16.58 -4.46
C SER A 76 -12.02 -17.39 -3.21
N SER A 77 -12.55 -18.61 -3.39
CA SER A 77 -12.94 -19.54 -2.33
C SER A 77 -11.75 -20.02 -1.48
N GLY A 78 -11.05 -19.11 -0.77
CA GLY A 78 -9.93 -19.42 0.13
C GLY A 78 -8.74 -20.13 -0.52
N ARG A 79 -8.61 -20.06 -1.84
CA ARG A 79 -7.46 -20.63 -2.60
C ARG A 79 -7.14 -19.76 -3.81
N GLN A 80 -5.87 -19.68 -4.15
CA GLN A 80 -5.44 -19.05 -5.40
C GLN A 80 -6.12 -19.70 -6.61
N PRO A 81 -6.42 -18.92 -7.68
CA PRO A 81 -6.93 -19.44 -8.93
C PRO A 81 -6.07 -20.59 -9.48
N ARG A 82 -6.70 -21.62 -10.06
CA ARG A 82 -6.01 -22.81 -10.59
C ARG A 82 -4.88 -22.46 -11.57
N LYS A 83 -5.09 -21.43 -12.41
CA LYS A 83 -4.07 -20.97 -13.39
C LYS A 83 -2.80 -20.46 -12.70
N ILE A 84 -2.95 -19.67 -11.65
CA ILE A 84 -1.81 -19.13 -10.86
C ILE A 84 -1.07 -20.28 -10.18
N ARG A 85 -1.78 -21.20 -9.54
CA ARG A 85 -1.18 -22.38 -8.90
C ARG A 85 -0.42 -23.25 -9.88
N ALA A 86 -1.01 -23.56 -11.05
CA ALA A 86 -0.35 -24.33 -12.09
C ALA A 86 0.92 -23.62 -12.59
N TYR A 87 0.86 -22.30 -12.80
CA TYR A 87 2.03 -21.51 -13.18
C TYR A 87 3.16 -21.64 -12.15
N TYR A 88 2.89 -21.46 -10.86
CA TYR A 88 3.93 -21.56 -9.83
C TYR A 88 4.47 -22.99 -9.68
N ALA A 89 3.68 -24.03 -9.95
CA ALA A 89 4.13 -25.41 -9.95
C ALA A 89 5.13 -25.71 -11.07
N ILE A 90 4.94 -25.13 -12.27
CA ILE A 90 5.83 -25.35 -13.42
C ILE A 90 6.94 -24.31 -13.56
N LYS A 91 6.82 -23.16 -12.89
CA LYS A 91 7.77 -22.04 -12.93
C LYS A 91 9.24 -22.45 -12.74
N PRO A 92 9.61 -23.36 -11.79
CA PRO A 92 10.99 -23.76 -11.61
C PRO A 92 11.61 -24.50 -12.81
N PHE A 93 10.78 -25.14 -13.64
CA PHE A 93 11.22 -25.93 -14.79
C PHE A 93 11.30 -25.12 -16.10
N ILE A 94 10.83 -23.88 -16.12
CA ILE A 94 10.86 -23.02 -17.30
C ILE A 94 12.04 -22.05 -17.18
N PRO A 95 12.98 -22.04 -18.16
CA PRO A 95 14.07 -21.07 -18.19
C PRO A 95 13.56 -19.63 -18.13
N THR A 96 14.24 -18.77 -17.38
CA THR A 96 13.78 -17.40 -17.10
C THR A 96 13.50 -16.59 -18.36
N ALA A 97 14.38 -16.68 -19.39
CA ALA A 97 14.19 -15.97 -20.65
C ALA A 97 12.93 -16.40 -21.39
N LEU A 98 12.63 -17.73 -21.42
CA LEU A 98 11.41 -18.25 -22.06
C LEU A 98 10.17 -17.82 -21.29
N ARG A 99 10.22 -17.86 -19.96
CA ARG A 99 9.12 -17.43 -19.08
C ARG A 99 8.79 -15.94 -19.30
N GLN A 100 9.79 -15.08 -19.33
CA GLN A 100 9.63 -13.65 -19.58
C GLN A 100 9.03 -13.39 -20.97
N ARG A 101 9.52 -14.10 -22.00
CA ARG A 101 8.99 -13.96 -23.36
C ARG A 101 7.52 -14.40 -23.47
N MET A 102 7.17 -15.53 -22.87
CA MET A 102 5.78 -16.03 -22.84
C MET A 102 4.86 -15.04 -22.11
N ARG A 103 5.30 -14.50 -20.95
CA ARG A 103 4.53 -13.52 -20.18
C ARG A 103 4.35 -12.21 -20.96
N SER A 104 5.41 -11.70 -21.59
CA SER A 104 5.34 -10.51 -22.45
C SER A 104 4.38 -10.68 -23.62
N LEU A 105 4.40 -11.82 -24.31
CA LEU A 105 3.47 -12.09 -25.40
C LEU A 105 2.03 -12.19 -24.90
N ALA A 106 1.79 -12.87 -23.78
CA ALA A 106 0.47 -13.00 -23.18
C ALA A 106 -0.10 -11.64 -22.78
N VAL A 107 0.69 -10.81 -22.09
CA VAL A 107 0.30 -9.47 -21.64
C VAL A 107 -0.02 -8.56 -22.84
N ARG A 108 0.79 -8.58 -23.87
CA ARG A 108 0.59 -7.75 -25.07
C ARG A 108 -0.60 -8.20 -25.93
N ALA A 109 -1.02 -9.46 -25.80
CA ALA A 109 -2.21 -9.99 -26.47
C ALA A 109 -3.51 -9.79 -25.66
N CYS A 110 -3.40 -9.44 -24.37
CA CYS A 110 -4.57 -9.16 -23.53
C CYS A 110 -5.06 -7.73 -23.78
N SER A 111 -6.36 -7.56 -23.91
CA SER A 111 -6.98 -6.25 -23.82
C SER A 111 -6.92 -5.75 -22.36
N VAL A 112 -6.56 -4.49 -22.17
CA VAL A 112 -6.65 -3.84 -20.86
C VAL A 112 -8.13 -3.78 -20.46
N PRO A 113 -8.51 -4.21 -19.25
CA PRO A 113 -9.88 -4.12 -18.80
C PRO A 113 -10.37 -2.67 -18.80
N SER A 114 -11.66 -2.46 -18.99
CA SER A 114 -12.28 -1.14 -18.87
C SER A 114 -12.39 -0.69 -17.39
N PHE A 115 -12.36 -1.67 -16.47
CA PHE A 115 -12.39 -1.41 -15.02
C PHE A 115 -11.62 -2.51 -14.26
N PRO A 116 -10.77 -2.13 -13.25
CA PRO A 116 -10.25 -0.78 -13.07
C PRO A 116 -9.49 -0.29 -14.32
N ALA A 117 -9.65 1.01 -14.64
CA ALA A 117 -8.98 1.61 -15.78
C ALA A 117 -7.48 1.75 -15.52
N TRP A 118 -6.66 1.59 -16.57
CA TRP A 118 -5.21 1.69 -16.46
C TRP A 118 -4.65 2.70 -17.48
N PRO A 119 -3.64 3.49 -17.16
CA PRO A 119 -2.89 3.56 -15.91
C PRO A 119 -3.57 4.36 -14.79
N CYS A 120 -4.64 5.06 -15.04
CA CYS A 120 -5.34 5.90 -14.08
C CYS A 120 -6.78 5.42 -13.87
N GLU A 121 -7.13 5.18 -12.62
CA GLU A 121 -8.48 4.81 -12.19
C GLU A 121 -9.08 5.93 -11.33
N SER A 122 -10.28 6.41 -11.68
CA SER A 122 -10.93 7.55 -11.01
C SER A 122 -12.21 7.19 -10.25
N ALA A 123 -12.72 5.97 -10.36
CA ALA A 123 -14.05 5.61 -9.83
C ALA A 123 -14.22 5.94 -8.33
N LEU A 124 -13.21 5.63 -7.50
CA LEU A 124 -13.28 5.96 -6.07
C LEU A 124 -13.20 7.48 -5.82
N LEU A 125 -12.44 8.21 -6.61
CA LEU A 125 -12.34 9.67 -6.52
C LEU A 125 -13.67 10.33 -6.93
N GLU A 126 -14.31 9.79 -7.96
CA GLU A 126 -15.64 10.21 -8.40
C GLU A 126 -16.69 9.96 -7.31
N LEU A 127 -16.65 8.79 -6.66
CA LEU A 127 -17.49 8.48 -5.50
C LEU A 127 -17.33 9.51 -4.37
N TRP A 128 -16.07 9.85 -4.02
CA TRP A 128 -15.79 10.85 -2.99
C TRP A 128 -16.31 12.25 -3.37
N SER A 129 -16.21 12.61 -4.65
CA SER A 129 -16.72 13.89 -5.16
C SER A 129 -18.23 13.94 -5.15
N GLU A 130 -18.91 12.90 -5.61
CA GLU A 130 -20.37 12.79 -5.62
C GLU A 130 -20.94 12.80 -4.19
N TRP A 131 -20.26 12.11 -3.26
CA TRP A 131 -20.64 12.14 -1.86
C TRP A 131 -20.53 13.56 -1.29
N LEU A 132 -19.45 14.29 -1.59
CA LEU A 132 -19.25 15.66 -1.13
C LEU A 132 -20.32 16.59 -1.68
N GLU A 133 -20.67 16.48 -2.96
CA GLU A 133 -21.77 17.25 -3.58
C GLU A 133 -23.10 17.00 -2.86
N GLY A 134 -23.39 15.73 -2.58
CA GLY A 134 -24.59 15.35 -1.81
C GLY A 134 -24.59 15.90 -0.38
N ALA A 135 -23.43 15.89 0.28
CA ALA A 135 -23.27 16.46 1.61
C ALA A 135 -23.49 17.98 1.62
N LEU A 136 -22.88 18.71 0.67
CA LEU A 136 -23.06 20.14 0.51
C LEU A 136 -24.54 20.50 0.29
N ALA A 137 -25.22 19.78 -0.60
CA ALA A 137 -26.65 19.97 -0.87
C ALA A 137 -27.49 19.69 0.39
N THR A 138 -27.24 18.63 1.11
CA THR A 138 -27.96 18.26 2.32
C THR A 138 -27.81 19.30 3.42
N LEU A 139 -26.61 19.90 3.54
CA LEU A 139 -26.28 20.89 4.56
C LEU A 139 -26.63 22.34 4.12
N GLY A 140 -27.03 22.56 2.86
CA GLY A 140 -27.26 23.88 2.32
C GLY A 140 -25.99 24.76 2.28
N GLN A 141 -24.83 24.15 2.08
CA GLN A 141 -23.54 24.83 2.05
C GLN A 141 -22.96 24.86 0.63
N SER A 142 -22.20 25.89 0.28
CA SER A 142 -21.46 25.99 -0.99
C SER A 142 -20.09 25.32 -0.90
N ASP A 143 -19.52 25.27 0.29
CA ASP A 143 -18.24 24.68 0.59
C ASP A 143 -18.18 24.23 2.06
N LEU A 144 -17.25 23.34 2.40
CA LEU A 144 -17.01 22.87 3.76
C LEU A 144 -15.54 23.01 4.12
N TRP A 145 -15.27 23.17 5.41
CA TRP A 145 -13.92 23.02 5.92
C TRP A 145 -13.52 21.55 5.98
N HIS A 146 -12.28 21.25 5.63
CA HIS A 146 -11.70 19.92 5.77
C HIS A 146 -10.23 20.00 6.20
N ILE A 147 -9.73 18.95 6.83
CA ILE A 147 -8.30 18.81 7.13
C ILE A 147 -7.58 18.32 5.87
N GLY A 148 -6.51 19.01 5.46
CA GLY A 148 -5.65 18.62 4.35
C GLY A 148 -5.14 17.18 4.46
N PHE A 149 -4.81 16.55 3.34
CA PHE A 149 -4.38 15.14 3.34
C PHE A 149 -2.97 14.94 3.89
N TRP A 150 -2.06 15.89 3.66
CA TRP A 150 -0.65 15.75 3.96
C TRP A 150 -0.18 16.81 4.96
N PRO A 151 0.90 16.54 5.71
CA PRO A 151 1.40 17.46 6.72
C PRO A 151 1.99 18.73 6.09
N ASP A 152 2.12 19.76 6.90
CA ASP A 152 2.84 21.00 6.60
C ASP A 152 2.33 21.70 5.32
N GLY A 153 1.03 21.53 4.99
CA GLY A 153 0.39 22.14 3.82
C GLY A 153 0.80 21.54 2.49
N ARG A 154 1.51 20.41 2.47
CA ARG A 154 1.91 19.73 1.25
C ARG A 154 0.70 19.32 0.41
N ASN A 155 0.85 19.37 -0.92
CA ASN A 155 -0.25 19.13 -1.84
C ASN A 155 -0.40 17.65 -2.23
N CYS A 156 0.70 16.90 -2.29
CA CYS A 156 0.70 15.46 -2.54
C CYS A 156 1.83 14.80 -1.73
N CYS A 157 1.85 13.47 -1.71
CA CYS A 157 2.89 12.68 -1.08
C CYS A 157 3.71 11.93 -2.14
N LEU A 158 5.00 11.74 -1.87
CA LEU A 158 5.92 11.04 -2.75
C LEU A 158 6.69 9.99 -1.94
N VAL A 159 6.56 8.73 -2.34
CA VAL A 159 7.13 7.56 -1.69
C VAL A 159 7.85 6.70 -2.70
N LEU A 160 9.10 6.34 -2.41
CA LEU A 160 9.89 5.43 -3.24
C LEU A 160 9.96 4.06 -2.60
N THR A 161 9.70 3.01 -3.38
CA THR A 161 9.75 1.62 -2.89
C THR A 161 10.40 0.69 -3.90
N HIS A 162 11.14 -0.31 -3.39
CA HIS A 162 11.84 -1.31 -4.19
C HIS A 162 11.55 -2.71 -3.69
N ASP A 163 11.40 -3.65 -4.63
CA ASP A 163 11.30 -5.07 -4.33
C ASP A 163 12.59 -5.78 -4.79
N VAL A 164 13.33 -6.35 -3.84
CA VAL A 164 14.61 -7.02 -4.07
C VAL A 164 14.33 -8.51 -4.28
N GLU A 165 14.08 -8.93 -5.52
CA GLU A 165 13.63 -10.29 -5.80
C GLU A 165 14.76 -11.34 -5.74
N GLY A 166 16.03 -10.94 -5.85
CA GLY A 166 17.14 -11.86 -5.91
C GLY A 166 18.50 -11.27 -5.46
N PRO A 167 19.55 -12.11 -5.45
CA PRO A 167 20.91 -11.67 -5.09
C PRO A 167 21.42 -10.49 -5.93
N LEU A 168 21.08 -10.46 -7.23
CA LEU A 168 21.48 -9.39 -8.12
C LEU A 168 20.89 -8.04 -7.71
N GLY A 169 19.62 -8.04 -7.28
CA GLY A 169 18.97 -6.84 -6.75
C GLY A 169 19.64 -6.36 -5.47
N LEU A 170 20.04 -7.30 -4.61
CA LEU A 170 20.77 -6.98 -3.39
C LEU A 170 22.12 -6.33 -3.68
N GLU A 171 22.91 -6.88 -4.63
CA GLU A 171 24.18 -6.30 -5.08
C GLU A 171 24.07 -4.87 -5.62
N ARG A 172 22.93 -4.53 -6.25
CA ARG A 172 22.68 -3.24 -6.86
C ARG A 172 22.07 -2.18 -5.92
N MET A 173 21.68 -2.59 -4.74
CA MET A 173 20.96 -1.76 -3.76
C MET A 173 21.73 -0.49 -3.40
N GLU A 174 23.01 -0.61 -3.01
CA GLU A 174 23.82 0.54 -2.60
C GLU A 174 23.97 1.56 -3.74
N ALA A 175 24.18 1.09 -4.98
CA ALA A 175 24.30 1.98 -6.15
C ALA A 175 23.00 2.76 -6.45
N MET A 176 21.83 2.11 -6.28
CA MET A 176 20.55 2.81 -6.42
C MET A 176 20.32 3.79 -5.25
N ALA A 177 20.64 3.40 -4.03
CA ALA A 177 20.56 4.26 -2.86
C ALA A 177 21.45 5.51 -3.02
N ASP A 178 22.66 5.38 -3.61
CA ASP A 178 23.54 6.50 -3.93
C ASP A 178 22.89 7.48 -4.91
N VAL A 179 22.15 6.97 -5.89
CA VAL A 179 21.43 7.81 -6.85
C VAL A 179 20.28 8.55 -6.15
N GLU A 180 19.53 7.89 -5.29
CA GLU A 180 18.44 8.51 -4.53
C GLU A 180 18.95 9.63 -3.61
N GLU A 181 20.05 9.39 -2.89
CA GLU A 181 20.65 10.39 -2.02
C GLU A 181 21.09 11.65 -2.77
N LYS A 182 21.60 11.54 -3.99
CA LYS A 182 21.96 12.70 -4.82
C LYS A 182 20.79 13.65 -5.06
N PHE A 183 19.57 13.13 -5.07
CA PHE A 183 18.34 13.91 -5.23
C PHE A 183 17.62 14.17 -3.91
N GLY A 184 18.21 13.77 -2.77
CA GLY A 184 17.63 13.97 -1.44
C GLY A 184 16.44 13.06 -1.13
N PHE A 185 16.37 11.89 -1.76
CA PHE A 185 15.35 10.87 -1.51
C PHE A 185 15.85 9.79 -0.56
N ARG A 186 14.89 9.13 0.07
CA ARG A 186 15.02 7.86 0.79
C ARG A 186 13.87 6.95 0.38
N SER A 187 14.08 5.65 0.45
CA SER A 187 13.12 4.64 0.02
C SER A 187 13.02 3.48 1.01
N VAL A 188 12.05 2.59 0.79
CA VAL A 188 11.98 1.29 1.45
C VAL A 188 12.43 0.20 0.48
N TRP A 189 13.16 -0.79 1.03
CA TRP A 189 13.66 -1.96 0.33
C TRP A 189 12.96 -3.20 0.90
N ASN A 190 12.07 -3.81 0.12
CA ASN A 190 11.34 -5.00 0.51
C ASN A 190 12.16 -6.24 0.14
N ILE A 191 12.53 -7.06 1.13
CA ILE A 191 13.44 -8.20 0.98
C ILE A 191 12.73 -9.51 1.34
N PRO A 192 12.80 -10.58 0.52
CA PRO A 192 12.40 -11.93 0.92
C PRO A 192 13.29 -12.45 2.05
N LEU A 193 12.67 -12.97 3.12
CA LEU A 193 13.38 -13.24 4.37
C LEU A 193 14.04 -14.64 4.46
N ASP A 194 13.72 -15.55 3.52
CA ASP A 194 14.19 -16.95 3.53
C ASP A 194 14.43 -17.52 2.11
N GLN A 195 14.73 -16.65 1.14
CA GLN A 195 14.89 -17.08 -0.25
C GLN A 195 16.36 -17.26 -0.65
N TYR A 196 17.22 -16.38 -0.20
CA TYR A 196 18.65 -16.35 -0.48
C TYR A 196 19.41 -15.75 0.72
N PRO A 197 20.73 -16.00 0.84
CA PRO A 197 21.52 -15.35 1.87
C PRO A 197 21.49 -13.82 1.70
N VAL A 198 21.08 -13.12 2.74
CA VAL A 198 21.05 -11.65 2.79
C VAL A 198 22.29 -11.17 3.55
N ASP A 199 23.04 -10.24 2.98
CA ASP A 199 24.09 -9.52 3.70
C ASP A 199 23.48 -8.49 4.66
N TRP A 200 23.17 -8.91 5.87
CA TRP A 200 22.58 -8.06 6.89
C TRP A 200 23.50 -6.91 7.31
N HIS A 201 24.83 -7.03 7.16
CA HIS A 201 25.73 -5.91 7.39
C HIS A 201 25.55 -4.81 6.35
N MET A 202 25.32 -5.16 5.09
CA MET A 202 24.98 -4.19 4.05
C MET A 202 23.61 -3.54 4.34
N VAL A 203 22.61 -4.32 4.72
CA VAL A 203 21.28 -3.82 5.12
C VAL A 203 21.42 -2.77 6.22
N GLU A 204 22.20 -3.05 7.26
CA GLU A 204 22.42 -2.10 8.36
C GLU A 204 23.18 -0.84 7.91
N ARG A 205 24.16 -0.96 6.99
CA ARG A 205 24.84 0.22 6.42
C ARG A 205 23.84 1.12 5.66
N VAL A 206 22.98 0.53 4.83
CA VAL A 206 21.96 1.28 4.07
C VAL A 206 20.91 1.87 5.01
N ARG A 207 20.47 1.11 6.04
CA ARG A 207 19.56 1.62 7.07
C ARG A 207 20.14 2.82 7.83
N ALA A 208 21.43 2.78 8.18
CA ALA A 208 22.11 3.89 8.86
C ALA A 208 22.13 5.19 8.01
N ARG A 209 21.94 5.08 6.70
CA ARG A 209 21.78 6.21 5.77
C ARG A 209 20.35 6.77 5.74
N GLY A 210 19.42 6.22 6.53
CA GLY A 210 18.03 6.66 6.64
C GLY A 210 17.05 5.94 5.71
N PHE A 211 17.46 4.84 5.07
CA PHE A 211 16.56 3.98 4.29
C PHE A 211 15.77 3.04 5.18
N GLU A 212 14.58 2.64 4.72
CA GLU A 212 13.72 1.69 5.41
C GLU A 212 13.81 0.30 4.79
N PHE A 213 13.50 -0.74 5.57
CA PHE A 213 13.43 -2.11 5.09
C PHE A 213 12.08 -2.71 5.44
N GLY A 214 11.49 -3.42 4.45
CA GLY A 214 10.22 -4.10 4.53
C GLY A 214 10.34 -5.59 4.19
N ALA A 215 9.36 -6.38 4.63
CA ALA A 215 9.29 -7.79 4.32
C ALA A 215 8.64 -8.03 2.95
N HIS A 216 9.31 -8.80 2.09
CA HIS A 216 8.78 -9.25 0.79
C HIS A 216 8.42 -10.73 0.80
N GLY A 217 7.65 -11.15 1.82
CA GLY A 217 7.36 -12.55 2.07
C GLY A 217 8.57 -13.32 2.60
N LEU A 218 8.39 -14.63 2.79
CA LEU A 218 9.52 -15.52 3.06
C LEU A 218 10.29 -15.82 1.78
N ARG A 219 9.56 -16.15 0.71
CA ARG A 219 10.09 -16.51 -0.61
C ARG A 219 9.19 -15.96 -1.71
N HIS A 220 9.80 -15.67 -2.85
CA HIS A 220 9.08 -15.23 -4.05
C HIS A 220 8.49 -16.42 -4.84
N ASP A 221 7.76 -17.30 -4.14
CA ASP A 221 7.21 -18.56 -4.67
C ASP A 221 5.67 -18.63 -4.68
N GLY A 222 5.01 -17.57 -4.20
CA GLY A 222 3.56 -17.47 -4.12
C GLY A 222 2.91 -18.39 -3.08
N CYS A 223 3.67 -19.04 -2.21
CA CYS A 223 3.15 -20.00 -1.24
C CYS A 223 2.34 -19.34 -0.13
N LEU A 224 2.69 -18.15 0.32
CA LEU A 224 2.04 -17.48 1.45
C LEU A 224 0.52 -17.38 1.27
N PHE A 225 0.05 -16.96 0.09
CA PHE A 225 -1.39 -16.83 -0.22
C PHE A 225 -1.96 -17.98 -1.07
N ARG A 226 -1.29 -19.14 -1.14
CA ARG A 226 -1.72 -20.27 -1.94
C ARG A 226 -2.96 -20.96 -1.36
N SER A 227 -3.02 -21.11 -0.04
CA SER A 227 -4.14 -21.68 0.70
C SER A 227 -4.15 -21.17 2.14
N LEU A 228 -5.30 -21.26 2.82
CA LEU A 228 -5.40 -20.89 4.24
C LEU A 228 -4.41 -21.70 5.11
N LYS A 229 -4.22 -22.99 4.80
CA LYS A 229 -3.25 -23.82 5.49
C LYS A 229 -1.84 -23.25 5.37
N ASP A 230 -1.39 -22.95 4.14
CA ASP A 230 -0.06 -22.39 3.92
C ASP A 230 0.10 -21.04 4.63
N PHE A 231 -0.92 -20.19 4.57
CA PHE A 231 -0.91 -18.89 5.25
C PHE A 231 -0.75 -19.06 6.76
N THR A 232 -1.55 -19.93 7.38
CA THR A 232 -1.51 -20.18 8.83
C THR A 232 -0.16 -20.74 9.29
N GLU A 233 0.50 -21.54 8.46
CA GLU A 233 1.83 -22.10 8.75
C GLU A 233 2.97 -21.08 8.53
N LEU A 234 2.86 -20.22 7.50
CA LEU A 234 3.95 -19.34 7.07
C LEU A 234 3.91 -17.93 7.68
N ALA A 235 2.72 -17.37 7.94
CA ALA A 235 2.58 -16.01 8.43
C ALA A 235 3.28 -15.76 9.78
N PRO A 236 3.19 -16.66 10.81
CA PRO A 236 3.89 -16.44 12.07
C PRO A 236 5.41 -16.41 11.91
N ARG A 237 5.97 -17.22 11.00
CA ARG A 237 7.40 -17.21 10.70
C ARG A 237 7.82 -15.92 10.00
N LEU A 238 7.02 -15.47 9.02
CA LEU A 238 7.23 -14.19 8.33
C LEU A 238 7.28 -13.04 9.33
N GLU A 239 6.30 -12.92 10.21
CA GLU A 239 6.22 -11.86 11.21
C GLU A 239 7.36 -11.93 12.23
N SER A 240 7.79 -13.13 12.61
CA SER A 240 8.91 -13.33 13.53
C SER A 240 10.22 -12.81 12.91
N LEU A 241 10.52 -13.20 11.69
CA LEU A 241 11.72 -12.74 10.97
C LEU A 241 11.68 -11.25 10.66
N ALA A 242 10.52 -10.73 10.24
CA ALA A 242 10.35 -9.30 10.00
C ALA A 242 10.62 -8.48 11.27
N ARG A 243 10.14 -8.95 12.42
CA ARG A 243 10.40 -8.30 13.73
C ARG A 243 11.87 -8.38 14.13
N GLU A 244 12.52 -9.53 13.93
CA GLU A 244 13.95 -9.72 14.18
C GLU A 244 14.80 -8.70 13.42
N HIS A 245 14.43 -8.43 12.15
CA HIS A 245 15.10 -7.48 11.29
C HIS A 245 14.49 -6.05 11.31
N GLN A 246 13.63 -5.73 12.27
CA GLN A 246 13.02 -4.41 12.48
C GLN A 246 12.25 -3.88 11.24
N MET A 247 11.62 -4.78 10.51
CA MET A 247 10.81 -4.44 9.34
C MET A 247 9.37 -4.14 9.75
N ARG A 248 8.90 -2.95 9.47
CA ARG A 248 7.57 -2.48 9.87
C ARG A 248 6.52 -2.66 8.80
N GLY A 249 6.93 -2.81 7.56
CA GLY A 249 6.07 -2.93 6.39
C GLY A 249 6.14 -4.28 5.70
N PHE A 250 5.10 -4.55 4.93
CA PHE A 250 4.97 -5.75 4.12
C PHE A 250 4.59 -5.42 2.69
N ARG A 251 5.10 -6.18 1.74
CA ARG A 251 4.61 -6.30 0.37
C ARG A 251 4.65 -7.75 -0.07
N SER A 252 3.54 -8.25 -0.59
CA SER A 252 3.47 -9.63 -1.06
C SER A 252 4.19 -9.82 -2.40
N PRO A 253 4.99 -10.89 -2.54
CA PRO A 253 5.61 -11.26 -3.81
C PRO A 253 4.58 -11.40 -4.94
N SER A 254 4.89 -10.80 -6.11
CA SER A 254 3.99 -10.75 -7.27
C SER A 254 2.61 -10.21 -6.94
N THR A 255 2.50 -9.37 -5.93
CA THR A 255 1.26 -8.74 -5.43
C THR A 255 0.10 -9.72 -5.17
N LEU A 256 0.43 -11.01 -4.93
CA LEU A 256 -0.54 -12.04 -4.60
C LEU A 256 -1.15 -11.77 -3.23
N ARG A 257 -2.48 -11.83 -3.15
CA ARG A 257 -3.21 -11.44 -1.94
C ARG A 257 -4.52 -12.18 -1.74
N ASN A 258 -4.86 -12.35 -0.50
CA ASN A 258 -6.21 -12.56 -0.02
C ASN A 258 -6.43 -11.49 1.06
N ILE A 259 -7.38 -10.59 0.84
CA ILE A 259 -7.57 -9.41 1.68
C ILE A 259 -7.89 -9.80 3.12
N ASP A 260 -8.75 -10.81 3.33
CA ASP A 260 -9.12 -11.27 4.67
C ASP A 260 -7.91 -11.76 5.46
N TRP A 261 -6.98 -12.48 4.79
CA TRP A 261 -5.77 -12.97 5.45
C TRP A 261 -4.74 -11.85 5.62
N LEU A 262 -4.60 -10.99 4.63
CA LEU A 262 -3.71 -9.84 4.68
C LEU A 262 -4.03 -8.96 5.89
N CYS A 263 -5.32 -8.70 6.14
CA CYS A 263 -5.79 -7.94 7.31
C CYS A 263 -5.43 -8.57 8.67
N THR A 264 -5.00 -9.84 8.73
CA THR A 264 -4.58 -10.50 9.97
C THR A 264 -3.09 -10.38 10.25
N LEU A 265 -2.27 -9.94 9.29
CA LEU A 265 -0.84 -9.74 9.47
C LEU A 265 -0.57 -8.57 10.43
N ASN A 266 0.54 -8.70 11.16
CA ASN A 266 0.91 -7.74 12.20
C ASN A 266 2.04 -6.82 11.74
N PHE A 267 1.74 -5.99 10.71
CA PHE A 267 2.61 -4.92 10.23
C PHE A 267 1.96 -3.55 10.48
N ASP A 268 2.74 -2.47 10.37
CA ASP A 268 2.22 -1.10 10.48
C ASP A 268 1.61 -0.65 9.15
N PHE A 269 2.20 -1.10 8.03
CA PHE A 269 1.66 -0.85 6.69
C PHE A 269 1.83 -2.06 5.78
N ASP A 270 0.95 -2.14 4.79
CA ASP A 270 1.07 -2.98 3.62
C ASP A 270 1.19 -2.12 2.36
N SER A 271 1.82 -2.62 1.33
CA SER A 271 1.88 -1.96 0.02
C SER A 271 1.78 -3.01 -1.10
N THR A 272 0.89 -3.97 -0.90
CA THR A 272 0.66 -5.07 -1.86
C THR A 272 -0.27 -4.68 -2.98
N MET A 273 -1.24 -3.79 -2.71
CA MET A 273 -2.25 -3.44 -3.69
C MET A 273 -1.79 -2.32 -4.61
N ALA A 274 -2.19 -2.39 -5.88
CA ALA A 274 -2.13 -1.25 -6.79
C ALA A 274 -3.31 -0.32 -6.56
N ASP A 275 -3.23 0.91 -7.08
CA ASP A 275 -4.45 1.65 -7.42
C ASP A 275 -5.15 0.96 -8.60
N SER A 276 -4.40 0.55 -9.63
CA SER A 276 -4.87 -0.22 -10.77
C SER A 276 -3.70 -0.93 -11.46
N ASP A 277 -3.72 -2.27 -11.53
CA ASP A 277 -2.74 -3.05 -12.30
C ASP A 277 -3.40 -4.27 -12.96
N PRO A 278 -3.60 -4.25 -14.29
CA PRO A 278 -4.17 -5.39 -15.03
C PRO A 278 -3.14 -6.46 -15.40
N PHE A 279 -1.85 -6.23 -15.19
CA PHE A 279 -0.77 -7.06 -15.73
C PHE A 279 -0.16 -8.03 -14.73
N GLU A 280 -0.49 -7.87 -13.46
CA GLU A 280 -0.04 -8.78 -12.41
C GLU A 280 -0.79 -10.13 -12.47
N PRO A 281 -0.21 -11.22 -11.90
CA PRO A 281 -0.88 -12.53 -11.86
C PRO A 281 -2.27 -12.48 -11.23
N GLN A 282 -2.49 -11.55 -10.33
CA GLN A 282 -3.76 -11.25 -9.69
C GLN A 282 -4.16 -9.81 -10.05
N PRO A 283 -4.75 -9.58 -11.25
CA PRO A 283 -5.06 -8.25 -11.73
C PRO A 283 -6.15 -7.60 -10.89
N GLY A 284 -6.15 -6.27 -10.84
CA GLY A 284 -7.11 -5.47 -10.10
C GLY A 284 -6.46 -4.23 -9.49
N GLY A 285 -6.98 -3.79 -8.36
CA GLY A 285 -6.47 -2.64 -7.62
C GLY A 285 -7.53 -2.06 -6.68
N SER A 286 -7.08 -1.28 -5.72
CA SER A 286 -7.94 -0.62 -4.72
C SER A 286 -8.73 0.58 -5.26
N CYS A 287 -8.45 1.00 -6.49
CA CYS A 287 -8.94 2.25 -7.09
C CYS A 287 -8.54 3.51 -6.28
N SER A 288 -7.63 3.40 -5.32
CA SER A 288 -7.22 4.49 -4.44
C SER A 288 -5.83 4.99 -4.76
N ILE A 289 -5.69 6.30 -4.88
CA ILE A 289 -4.39 6.99 -4.87
C ILE A 289 -4.06 7.59 -3.50
N PHE A 290 -4.81 7.22 -2.47
CA PHE A 290 -4.60 7.62 -1.09
C PHE A 290 -4.42 6.39 -0.22
N PRO A 291 -3.70 6.51 0.93
CA PRO A 291 -3.69 5.46 1.94
C PRO A 291 -5.09 5.16 2.46
N PHE A 292 -5.31 3.93 2.92
CA PHE A 292 -6.55 3.55 3.60
C PHE A 292 -6.29 2.46 4.66
N PHE A 293 -7.23 2.29 5.59
CA PHE A 293 -7.07 1.32 6.66
C PHE A 293 -7.50 -0.07 6.21
N LEU A 294 -6.60 -1.04 6.32
CA LEU A 294 -6.93 -2.47 6.19
C LEU A 294 -7.58 -3.00 7.47
N ASN A 295 -7.12 -2.53 8.62
CA ASN A 295 -7.65 -2.81 9.93
C ASN A 295 -7.31 -1.67 10.91
N GLN A 296 -7.54 -1.83 12.21
CA GLN A 296 -7.26 -0.81 13.24
C GLN A 296 -5.77 -0.45 13.39
N ARG A 297 -4.88 -1.22 12.82
CA ARG A 297 -3.42 -1.01 12.91
C ARG A 297 -2.79 -0.75 11.54
N MET A 298 -3.10 -1.57 10.56
CA MET A 298 -2.38 -1.61 9.29
C MET A 298 -3.00 -0.68 8.25
N VAL A 299 -2.16 0.16 7.67
CA VAL A 299 -2.52 1.05 6.57
C VAL A 299 -2.05 0.45 5.25
N GLU A 300 -2.92 0.34 4.26
CA GLU A 300 -2.53 0.07 2.89
C GLU A 300 -2.00 1.34 2.24
N LEU A 301 -0.85 1.21 1.60
CA LEU A 301 -0.21 2.24 0.78
C LEU A 301 -0.18 1.74 -0.68
N PRO A 302 -1.23 1.97 -1.46
CA PRO A 302 -1.29 1.45 -2.83
C PRO A 302 -0.10 1.93 -3.66
N TYR A 303 0.56 1.02 -4.39
CA TYR A 303 1.49 1.50 -5.40
C TYR A 303 0.70 2.10 -6.56
N THR A 304 1.04 3.34 -6.88
CA THR A 304 0.26 4.15 -7.82
C THR A 304 0.97 4.34 -9.16
N LEU A 305 2.29 4.20 -9.22
CA LEU A 305 2.98 4.19 -10.51
C LEU A 305 3.08 2.75 -11.05
N PRO A 306 2.82 2.54 -12.35
CA PRO A 306 3.04 1.25 -12.98
C PRO A 306 4.47 0.75 -12.75
N GLN A 307 4.61 -0.53 -12.46
CA GLN A 307 5.91 -1.14 -12.16
C GLN A 307 6.89 -1.01 -13.33
N ASP A 308 8.17 -0.82 -13.03
CA ASP A 308 9.26 -0.83 -14.02
C ASP A 308 9.28 -2.13 -14.82
N HIS A 309 9.14 -3.29 -14.15
CA HIS A 309 9.07 -4.60 -14.80
C HIS A 309 7.91 -4.67 -15.81
N THR A 310 6.73 -4.16 -15.46
CA THR A 310 5.58 -4.15 -16.35
C THR A 310 5.86 -3.30 -17.59
N LEU A 311 6.36 -2.09 -17.42
CA LEU A 311 6.61 -1.17 -18.54
C LEU A 311 7.75 -1.64 -19.43
N THR A 312 8.92 -1.96 -18.84
CA THR A 312 10.13 -2.27 -19.60
C THR A 312 10.15 -3.71 -20.13
N ASN A 313 9.79 -4.70 -19.30
CA ASN A 313 9.97 -6.11 -19.64
C ASN A 313 8.74 -6.73 -20.30
N LEU A 314 7.53 -6.37 -19.84
CA LEU A 314 6.29 -6.95 -20.39
C LEU A 314 5.76 -6.15 -21.56
N LEU A 315 5.56 -4.85 -21.41
CA LEU A 315 5.02 -3.97 -22.45
C LEU A 315 6.10 -3.47 -23.42
N ARG A 316 7.38 -3.49 -23.03
CA ARG A 316 8.53 -2.98 -23.80
C ARG A 316 8.36 -1.52 -24.19
N ARG A 317 7.89 -0.72 -23.24
CA ARG A 317 7.71 0.73 -23.37
C ARG A 317 8.74 1.46 -22.54
N ASP A 318 9.06 2.68 -22.93
CA ASP A 318 9.80 3.61 -22.07
C ASP A 318 8.92 3.97 -20.87
N PRO A 319 9.38 3.75 -19.63
CA PRO A 319 8.56 4.01 -18.45
C PRO A 319 8.34 5.50 -18.17
N LEU A 320 9.30 6.36 -18.54
CA LEU A 320 9.33 7.75 -18.11
C LEU A 320 8.11 8.56 -18.55
N PRO A 321 7.64 8.50 -19.80
CA PRO A 321 6.43 9.22 -20.23
C PRO A 321 5.18 8.77 -19.46
N VAL A 322 5.00 7.45 -19.25
CA VAL A 322 3.86 6.90 -18.53
C VAL A 322 3.89 7.32 -17.06
N TRP A 323 5.06 7.22 -16.42
CA TRP A 323 5.22 7.66 -15.04
C TRP A 323 4.92 9.13 -14.87
N MET A 324 5.50 10.00 -15.71
CA MET A 324 5.32 11.45 -15.58
C MET A 324 3.88 11.89 -15.81
N ALA A 325 3.18 11.30 -16.78
CA ALA A 325 1.78 11.57 -17.02
C ALA A 325 0.91 11.19 -15.80
N LYS A 326 1.21 10.04 -15.19
CA LYS A 326 0.49 9.59 -13.98
C LYS A 326 0.87 10.41 -12.74
N VAL A 327 2.13 10.81 -12.59
CA VAL A 327 2.60 11.74 -11.54
C VAL A 327 1.80 13.05 -11.59
N GLU A 328 1.69 13.65 -12.77
CA GLU A 328 0.91 14.87 -12.96
C GLU A 328 -0.58 14.67 -12.60
N TRP A 329 -1.16 13.56 -13.04
CA TRP A 329 -2.55 13.22 -12.76
C TRP A 329 -2.81 13.05 -11.26
N ILE A 330 -1.90 12.37 -10.51
CA ILE A 330 -2.00 12.17 -9.06
C ILE A 330 -1.77 13.48 -8.31
N ALA A 331 -0.73 14.23 -8.67
CA ALA A 331 -0.37 15.48 -8.01
C ALA A 331 -1.49 16.52 -8.08
N LYS A 332 -2.18 16.63 -9.22
CA LYS A 332 -3.36 17.49 -9.38
C LYS A 332 -4.53 17.11 -8.47
N ARG A 333 -4.59 15.85 -8.01
CA ARG A 333 -5.63 15.30 -7.14
C ARG A 333 -5.24 15.21 -5.68
N GLY A 334 -4.00 15.62 -5.36
CA GLY A 334 -3.50 15.61 -3.99
C GLY A 334 -3.19 14.21 -3.46
N GLY A 335 -3.04 13.21 -4.33
CA GLY A 335 -2.83 11.82 -3.97
C GLY A 335 -1.38 11.49 -3.56
N MET A 336 -1.12 10.20 -3.34
CA MET A 336 0.18 9.64 -3.05
C MET A 336 0.80 9.07 -4.33
N ILE A 337 1.96 9.58 -4.71
CA ILE A 337 2.80 9.06 -5.79
C ILE A 337 3.71 8.01 -5.15
N LEU A 338 3.40 6.72 -5.34
CA LEU A 338 4.20 5.63 -4.80
C LEU A 338 4.76 4.79 -5.94
N THR A 339 6.10 4.73 -6.01
CA THR A 339 6.80 3.92 -7.01
C THR A 339 6.93 2.46 -6.56
N LEU A 340 6.94 1.54 -7.52
CA LEU A 340 7.39 0.18 -7.33
C LEU A 340 8.41 -0.14 -8.42
N THR A 341 9.68 -0.25 -8.03
CA THR A 341 10.77 -0.62 -8.93
C THR A 341 11.56 -1.78 -8.35
N HIS A 342 12.34 -2.46 -9.20
CA HIS A 342 13.11 -3.63 -8.82
C HIS A 342 14.57 -3.40 -9.16
N PRO A 343 15.50 -3.41 -8.21
CA PRO A 343 16.92 -3.27 -8.47
C PRO A 343 17.46 -4.36 -9.40
N ASP A 344 16.83 -5.54 -9.40
CA ASP A 344 17.12 -6.63 -10.35
C ASP A 344 17.01 -6.18 -11.82
N TYR A 345 16.11 -5.24 -12.14
CA TYR A 345 15.85 -4.73 -13.48
C TYR A 345 16.30 -3.28 -13.66
N THR A 346 15.98 -2.40 -12.70
CA THR A 346 16.29 -0.97 -12.76
C THR A 346 17.74 -0.66 -12.39
N GLY A 347 18.41 -1.52 -11.62
CA GLY A 347 19.78 -1.29 -11.15
C GLY A 347 20.88 -1.52 -12.20
N ASP A 348 20.58 -1.91 -13.45
CA ASP A 348 21.58 -1.90 -14.52
C ASP A 348 21.83 -0.47 -15.01
N ALA A 349 23.01 -0.22 -15.60
CA ALA A 349 23.47 1.13 -15.94
C ALA A 349 22.51 1.93 -16.85
N ALA A 350 21.83 1.26 -17.79
CA ALA A 350 20.92 1.93 -18.73
C ALA A 350 19.59 2.31 -18.05
N ASN A 351 19.02 1.40 -17.26
CA ASN A 351 17.78 1.63 -16.57
C ASN A 351 17.96 2.52 -15.33
N LEU A 352 19.11 2.44 -14.66
CA LEU A 352 19.48 3.34 -13.58
C LEU A 352 19.54 4.81 -14.03
N HIS A 353 19.98 5.05 -15.27
CA HIS A 353 19.94 6.39 -15.85
C HIS A 353 18.48 6.90 -16.01
N LYS A 354 17.57 6.06 -16.47
CA LYS A 354 16.13 6.42 -16.57
C LYS A 354 15.51 6.66 -15.19
N TYR A 355 15.90 5.86 -14.21
CA TYR A 355 15.48 6.06 -12.83
C TYR A 355 15.99 7.40 -12.27
N ALA A 356 17.25 7.73 -12.52
CA ALA A 356 17.81 9.03 -12.14
C ALA A 356 17.09 10.21 -12.81
N GLU A 357 16.67 10.06 -14.07
CA GLU A 357 15.87 11.08 -14.76
C GLU A 357 14.46 11.21 -14.14
N LEU A 358 13.83 10.11 -13.75
CA LEU A 358 12.58 10.14 -12.97
C LEU A 358 12.79 10.92 -11.66
N LEU A 359 13.80 10.56 -10.87
CA LEU A 359 14.09 11.23 -9.60
C LEU A 359 14.34 12.73 -9.76
N LYS A 360 15.06 13.11 -10.80
CA LYS A 360 15.29 14.52 -11.14
C LYS A 360 13.97 15.25 -11.35
N ARG A 361 13.02 14.69 -12.13
CA ARG A 361 11.71 15.29 -12.38
C ARG A 361 10.82 15.30 -11.12
N LEU A 362 10.90 14.24 -10.31
CA LEU A 362 10.21 14.19 -9.03
C LEU A 362 10.77 15.23 -8.03
N ASN A 363 12.08 15.55 -8.15
CA ASN A 363 12.71 16.57 -7.33
C ASN A 363 12.14 17.97 -7.59
N ASP A 364 11.61 18.22 -8.78
CA ASP A 364 10.99 19.50 -9.14
C ASP A 364 9.58 19.68 -8.49
N LEU A 365 9.04 18.65 -7.85
CA LEU A 365 7.77 18.71 -7.09
C LEU A 365 8.00 19.26 -5.68
N GLU A 366 8.36 20.54 -5.56
CA GLU A 366 8.67 21.19 -4.27
C GLU A 366 7.51 21.14 -3.26
N PHE A 367 6.27 21.06 -3.75
CA PHE A 367 5.05 20.97 -2.96
C PHE A 367 4.73 19.54 -2.47
N ALA A 368 5.50 18.53 -2.87
CA ALA A 368 5.31 17.16 -2.44
C ALA A 368 5.95 16.90 -1.06
N TRP A 369 5.26 16.14 -0.23
CA TRP A 369 5.85 15.55 0.96
C TRP A 369 6.63 14.29 0.58
N ARG A 370 7.94 14.33 0.68
CA ARG A 370 8.82 13.16 0.49
C ARG A 370 8.86 12.39 1.79
N ALA A 371 8.37 11.18 1.78
CA ALA A 371 8.19 10.38 2.97
C ALA A 371 8.60 8.93 2.78
N LEU A 372 8.98 8.28 3.87
CA LEU A 372 9.06 6.83 3.95
C LEU A 372 7.67 6.23 4.16
N PRO A 373 7.42 4.98 3.73
CA PRO A 373 6.13 4.33 3.95
C PRO A 373 5.67 4.31 5.41
N SER A 374 6.59 4.07 6.36
CA SER A 374 6.26 4.09 7.79
C SER A 374 5.81 5.48 8.28
N GLU A 375 6.38 6.55 7.73
CA GLU A 375 5.98 7.92 8.04
C GLU A 375 4.59 8.22 7.51
N VAL A 376 4.26 7.74 6.30
CA VAL A 376 2.93 7.90 5.71
C VAL A 376 1.88 7.15 6.52
N ALA A 377 2.15 5.90 6.90
CA ALA A 377 1.24 5.12 7.74
C ALA A 377 1.01 5.80 9.10
N ALA A 378 2.07 6.23 9.76
CA ALA A 378 1.98 6.96 11.03
C ALA A 378 1.20 8.28 10.88
N TRP A 379 1.42 9.02 9.81
CA TRP A 379 0.66 10.24 9.51
C TRP A 379 -0.83 9.95 9.29
N TRP A 380 -1.16 8.89 8.57
CA TRP A 380 -2.55 8.54 8.28
C TRP A 380 -3.32 8.23 9.58
N HIS A 381 -2.70 7.53 10.53
CA HIS A 381 -3.25 7.34 11.88
C HIS A 381 -3.41 8.66 12.64
N LYS A 382 -2.38 9.50 12.65
CA LYS A 382 -2.43 10.80 13.33
C LYS A 382 -3.53 11.67 12.74
N ARG A 383 -3.61 11.78 11.42
CA ARG A 383 -4.67 12.53 10.73
C ARG A 383 -6.07 11.99 11.08
N ALA A 384 -6.22 10.67 11.14
CA ALA A 384 -7.50 10.06 11.51
C ALA A 384 -7.94 10.44 12.94
N ALA A 385 -7.00 10.60 13.87
CA ALA A 385 -7.28 10.99 15.26
C ALA A 385 -7.57 12.48 15.45
N LEU A 386 -7.25 13.34 14.46
CA LEU A 386 -7.53 14.77 14.55
C LEU A 386 -9.03 15.05 14.53
N GLN A 387 -9.45 16.13 15.18
CA GLN A 387 -10.82 16.63 15.15
C GLN A 387 -10.85 18.06 14.61
N LEU A 388 -11.71 18.31 13.63
CA LEU A 388 -11.97 19.62 13.09
C LEU A 388 -13.23 20.21 13.76
N VAL A 389 -13.02 21.32 14.45
CA VAL A 389 -14.09 22.07 15.13
C VAL A 389 -14.26 23.40 14.44
N GLU A 390 -15.49 23.76 14.10
CA GLU A 390 -15.82 25.07 13.54
C GLU A 390 -16.50 25.94 14.61
N GLY A 391 -15.74 26.93 15.08
CA GLY A 391 -16.17 27.90 16.08
C GLY A 391 -16.60 29.24 15.47
N ARG A 392 -16.91 30.21 16.35
CA ARG A 392 -17.27 31.59 15.92
C ARG A 392 -16.11 32.31 15.23
N ASP A 393 -14.88 32.02 15.64
CA ASP A 393 -13.67 32.65 15.12
C ASP A 393 -13.06 31.91 13.93
N GLY A 394 -13.76 30.90 13.41
CA GLY A 394 -13.31 30.06 12.31
C GLY A 394 -13.00 28.62 12.70
N PRO A 395 -12.40 27.83 11.78
CA PRO A 395 -12.05 26.43 12.02
C PRO A 395 -10.83 26.31 12.91
N SER A 396 -10.86 25.34 13.82
CA SER A 396 -9.73 24.94 14.65
C SER A 396 -9.56 23.42 14.62
N VAL A 397 -8.33 22.94 14.81
CA VAL A 397 -8.01 21.51 14.84
C VAL A 397 -7.50 21.17 16.24
N SER A 398 -8.02 20.07 16.78
CA SER A 398 -7.53 19.50 18.05
C SER A 398 -7.00 18.09 17.85
N GLY A 399 -6.06 17.68 18.68
CA GLY A 399 -5.37 16.40 18.63
C GLY A 399 -3.86 16.57 18.55
N GLY A 400 -3.12 15.46 18.61
CA GLY A 400 -1.67 15.47 18.41
C GLY A 400 -1.32 15.89 16.98
N ASP A 401 -0.22 16.63 16.80
CA ASP A 401 0.22 17.16 15.49
C ASP A 401 -0.80 18.12 14.79
N ALA A 402 -1.70 18.75 15.54
CA ALA A 402 -2.67 19.71 14.99
C ALA A 402 -1.98 20.95 14.36
N ASP A 403 -0.78 21.28 14.78
CA ASP A 403 0.08 22.34 14.24
C ASP A 403 0.67 22.02 12.87
N ARG A 404 0.67 20.74 12.47
CA ARG A 404 1.18 20.27 11.18
C ARG A 404 0.12 20.21 10.09
N VAL A 405 -1.14 20.47 10.40
CA VAL A 405 -2.21 20.41 9.40
C VAL A 405 -2.61 21.78 8.90
N VAL A 406 -3.07 21.82 7.67
CA VAL A 406 -3.72 22.98 7.09
C VAL A 406 -5.20 22.67 6.87
N VAL A 407 -6.06 23.54 7.40
CA VAL A 407 -7.50 23.49 7.14
C VAL A 407 -7.76 24.21 5.83
N LYS A 408 -8.49 23.56 4.93
CA LYS A 408 -8.82 24.07 3.59
C LYS A 408 -10.32 24.10 3.40
N ARG A 409 -10.80 24.91 2.43
CA ARG A 409 -12.15 24.81 1.92
C ARG A 409 -12.21 23.81 0.79
N VAL A 410 -13.27 23.01 0.76
CA VAL A 410 -13.60 22.12 -0.35
C VAL A 410 -15.02 22.42 -0.82
N SER A 411 -15.16 22.59 -2.12
CA SER A 411 -16.43 22.84 -2.81
C SER A 411 -16.74 21.68 -3.76
N ALA A 412 -17.94 21.70 -4.35
CA ALA A 412 -18.35 20.75 -5.36
C ALA A 412 -17.59 20.88 -6.70
N GLU A 413 -16.67 21.86 -6.83
CA GLU A 413 -15.86 21.98 -8.04
C GLU A 413 -14.98 20.74 -8.25
N PRO A 414 -14.78 20.30 -9.50
CA PRO A 414 -14.29 18.95 -9.81
C PRO A 414 -12.78 18.79 -9.59
N MET A 415 -12.28 18.99 -8.36
CA MET A 415 -10.88 18.68 -8.01
C MET A 415 -10.51 17.22 -8.32
N MET A 416 -11.50 16.33 -8.29
CA MET A 416 -11.30 14.89 -8.44
C MET A 416 -11.78 14.37 -9.81
N ARG A 417 -12.51 15.19 -10.61
CA ARG A 417 -13.04 14.77 -11.92
C ARG A 417 -12.05 15.04 -13.05
N GLY A 418 -12.06 14.21 -14.04
CA GLY A 418 -11.33 14.36 -15.29
C GLY A 418 -10.74 13.04 -15.77
N LYS A 419 -11.18 12.63 -16.95
CA LYS A 419 -10.62 11.43 -17.62
C LYS A 419 -9.17 11.69 -18.00
N PHE A 420 -8.34 10.69 -17.82
CA PHE A 420 -6.97 10.66 -18.31
C PHE A 420 -7.04 10.52 -19.85
N SER A 421 -6.54 11.50 -20.58
CA SER A 421 -6.28 11.35 -22.01
C SER A 421 -4.77 11.16 -22.18
N CYS A 422 -4.31 9.92 -22.27
CA CYS A 422 -3.01 9.64 -22.82
C CYS A 422 -3.17 9.74 -24.34
N SER A 423 -2.63 10.80 -24.96
CA SER A 423 -2.41 10.76 -26.40
C SER A 423 -1.47 9.59 -26.68
N GLU A 424 -1.95 8.61 -27.42
CA GLU A 424 -1.11 7.55 -27.97
C GLU A 424 -0.02 8.19 -28.81
N SER A 425 1.23 8.16 -28.31
CA SER A 425 2.43 8.49 -29.08
C SER A 425 3.42 7.35 -28.95
#